data_dd371ef740943e8b85215a7e5713f892
#
_entry.id   dd371ef740943e8b85215a7e5713f892
#
_cell.length_a   1.000
_cell.length_b   1.000
_cell.length_c   1.000
_cell.angle_alpha   90.00
_cell.angle_beta   90.00
_cell.angle_gamma   90.00
#
_symmetry.space_group_name_H-M   'P 1'
#
loop_
_entity.id
_entity.type
_entity.pdbx_description
1 polymer ?
#
loop_
_entity_poly.entity_id
_entity_poly.type
_entity_poly.pdbx_seq_one_letter_code
_entity_poly.pdbx_strand_id
1 'polypeptide(L)'
;MDSLNLIKNDPWLEPYKTDIEHRFQLSVSKEKELAGKGKSLSDFADGYLYFGLHKTEQGWVIREWAPNATDIFLIGNFSEWKENTKYRFSKLKNGVWELKLKTGEIKHLDLYKLSMHWCLCVSIRPI
;
A
#
# COMPACT_ATOMS: atom_id res chain seq x y z
N MET A 1 -22.66 12.84 -2.00
CA MET A 1 -22.74 14.32 -2.08
C MET A 1 -22.82 14.67 -3.54
N ASP A 2 -23.82 15.39 -3.96
CA ASP A 2 -24.04 15.68 -5.37
C ASP A 2 -23.24 16.94 -5.74
N SER A 3 -22.37 16.89 -6.77
CA SER A 3 -21.54 18.03 -7.21
C SER A 3 -22.39 19.26 -7.57
N LEU A 4 -23.60 19.01 -8.06
CA LEU A 4 -24.58 20.06 -8.38
C LEU A 4 -25.07 20.86 -7.16
N ASN A 5 -25.08 20.28 -5.96
CA ASN A 5 -25.47 20.98 -4.74
C ASN A 5 -24.42 21.99 -4.27
N LEU A 6 -23.16 21.75 -4.57
CA LEU A 6 -22.06 22.65 -4.21
C LEU A 6 -22.20 23.98 -4.97
N ILE A 7 -22.47 23.90 -6.28
CA ILE A 7 -22.64 25.07 -7.17
C ILE A 7 -23.93 25.83 -6.84
N LYS A 8 -25.02 25.11 -6.51
CA LYS A 8 -26.26 25.74 -6.07
C LYS A 8 -26.13 26.54 -4.79
N ASN A 9 -25.31 26.05 -3.87
CA ASN A 9 -25.07 26.71 -2.58
C ASN A 9 -24.09 27.87 -2.68
N ASP A 10 -23.21 27.86 -3.69
CA ASP A 10 -22.24 28.93 -3.94
C ASP A 10 -22.16 29.25 -5.44
N PRO A 11 -22.91 30.29 -5.90
CA PRO A 11 -22.93 30.70 -7.31
C PRO A 11 -21.58 31.15 -7.87
N TRP A 12 -20.61 31.56 -7.02
CA TRP A 12 -19.26 31.92 -7.43
C TRP A 12 -18.46 30.74 -8.00
N LEU A 13 -18.93 29.52 -7.77
CA LEU A 13 -18.33 28.30 -8.31
C LEU A 13 -18.79 27.96 -9.74
N GLU A 14 -19.77 28.67 -10.29
CA GLU A 14 -20.31 28.40 -11.64
C GLU A 14 -19.22 28.40 -12.74
N PRO A 15 -18.22 29.31 -12.76
CA PRO A 15 -17.15 29.26 -13.74
C PRO A 15 -16.27 27.99 -13.67
N TYR A 16 -16.26 27.33 -12.52
CA TYR A 16 -15.44 26.13 -12.25
C TYR A 16 -16.25 24.82 -12.30
N LYS A 17 -17.49 24.89 -12.76
CA LYS A 17 -18.42 23.76 -12.80
C LYS A 17 -17.83 22.52 -13.47
N THR A 18 -17.24 22.69 -14.65
CA THR A 18 -16.63 21.60 -15.41
C THR A 18 -15.52 20.90 -14.64
N ASP A 19 -14.66 21.66 -13.95
CA ASP A 19 -13.56 21.11 -13.16
C ASP A 19 -14.07 20.40 -11.91
N ILE A 20 -15.10 20.94 -11.27
CA ILE A 20 -15.76 20.33 -10.10
C ILE A 20 -16.41 19.00 -10.49
N GLU A 21 -17.16 18.98 -11.59
CA GLU A 21 -17.79 17.76 -12.11
C GLU A 21 -16.75 16.70 -12.50
N HIS A 22 -15.69 17.10 -13.19
CA HIS A 22 -14.61 16.19 -13.56
C HIS A 22 -13.93 15.56 -12.32
N ARG A 23 -13.58 16.36 -11.30
CA ARG A 23 -13.01 15.86 -10.04
C ARG A 23 -13.95 14.92 -9.31
N PHE A 24 -15.24 15.23 -9.30
CA PHE A 24 -16.25 14.37 -8.72
C PHE A 24 -16.33 13.01 -9.44
N GLN A 25 -16.36 13.02 -10.78
CA GLN A 25 -16.36 11.80 -11.58
C GLN A 25 -15.08 10.96 -11.37
N LEU A 26 -13.92 11.60 -11.24
CA LEU A 26 -12.68 10.90 -10.91
C LEU A 26 -12.76 10.22 -9.54
N SER A 27 -13.32 10.89 -8.52
CA SER A 27 -13.48 10.29 -7.19
C SER A 27 -14.43 9.09 -7.22
N VAL A 28 -15.56 9.20 -7.90
CA VAL A 28 -16.55 8.10 -8.03
C VAL A 28 -15.96 6.92 -8.82
N SER A 29 -15.23 7.19 -9.90
CA SER A 29 -14.60 6.12 -10.68
C SER A 29 -13.50 5.42 -9.88
N LYS A 30 -12.72 6.18 -9.10
CA LYS A 30 -11.68 5.61 -8.23
C LYS A 30 -12.26 4.79 -7.08
N GLU A 31 -13.35 5.25 -6.48
CA GLU A 31 -14.07 4.47 -5.47
C GLU A 31 -14.55 3.13 -6.03
N LYS A 32 -15.15 3.12 -7.23
CA LYS A 32 -15.59 1.88 -7.89
C LYS A 32 -14.44 0.93 -8.23
N GLU A 33 -13.31 1.50 -8.65
CA GLU A 33 -12.09 0.72 -8.93
C GLU A 33 -11.56 0.02 -7.67
N LEU A 34 -11.51 0.74 -6.54
CA LEU A 34 -10.94 0.25 -5.28
C LEU A 34 -11.89 -0.70 -4.55
N ALA A 35 -13.16 -0.32 -4.39
CA ALA A 35 -14.12 -1.11 -3.63
C ALA A 35 -14.67 -2.31 -4.43
N GLY A 36 -14.66 -2.23 -5.77
CA GLY A 36 -15.23 -3.26 -6.62
C GLY A 36 -16.77 -3.21 -6.67
N LYS A 37 -17.37 -4.21 -7.30
CA LYS A 37 -18.84 -4.25 -7.43
C LYS A 37 -19.51 -4.63 -6.11
N GLY A 38 -20.42 -3.76 -5.64
CA GLY A 38 -21.28 -4.03 -4.49
C GLY A 38 -20.59 -3.94 -3.12
N LYS A 39 -19.39 -3.35 -3.08
CA LYS A 39 -18.65 -3.07 -1.84
C LYS A 39 -18.46 -1.57 -1.66
N SER A 40 -18.22 -1.17 -0.41
CA SER A 40 -17.93 0.21 -0.01
C SER A 40 -16.42 0.42 0.18
N LEU A 41 -15.99 1.68 0.34
CA LEU A 41 -14.61 2.00 0.73
C LEU A 41 -14.26 1.44 2.12
N SER A 42 -15.22 1.32 3.03
CA SER A 42 -15.00 0.68 4.33
C SER A 42 -14.66 -0.80 4.20
N ASP A 43 -15.22 -1.50 3.21
CA ASP A 43 -14.86 -2.89 2.94
C ASP A 43 -13.45 -3.02 2.33
N PHE A 44 -13.00 -1.98 1.62
CA PHE A 44 -11.63 -1.89 1.11
C PHE A 44 -10.61 -1.54 2.20
N ALA A 45 -11.02 -0.87 3.27
CA ALA A 45 -10.17 -0.45 4.38
C ALA A 45 -9.65 -1.61 5.27
N ASP A 46 -9.86 -2.87 4.85
CA ASP A 46 -9.39 -4.09 5.51
C ASP A 46 -7.90 -4.41 5.23
N GLY A 47 -7.14 -3.42 4.78
CA GLY A 47 -5.71 -3.57 4.47
C GLY A 47 -4.88 -4.17 5.61
N TYR A 48 -5.28 -3.94 6.87
CA TYR A 48 -4.64 -4.51 8.05
C TYR A 48 -4.79 -6.05 8.13
N LEU A 49 -5.78 -6.64 7.47
CA LEU A 49 -5.95 -8.09 7.36
C LEU A 49 -5.05 -8.71 6.30
N TYR A 50 -4.51 -7.90 5.40
CA TYR A 50 -3.66 -8.34 4.31
C TYR A 50 -2.19 -7.96 4.51
N PHE A 51 -1.92 -6.70 4.88
CA PHE A 51 -0.58 -6.16 5.11
C PHE A 51 -0.12 -6.40 6.56
N GLY A 52 1.19 -6.37 6.77
CA GLY A 52 1.81 -6.65 8.04
C GLY A 52 2.14 -8.13 8.23
N LEU A 53 2.46 -8.50 9.46
CA LEU A 53 2.88 -9.84 9.85
C LEU A 53 1.68 -10.65 10.36
N HIS A 54 1.35 -11.74 9.68
CA HIS A 54 0.25 -12.62 10.02
C HIS A 54 0.73 -14.04 10.24
N LYS A 55 0.18 -14.68 11.28
CA LYS A 55 0.38 -16.10 11.54
C LYS A 55 -0.56 -16.92 10.66
N THR A 56 -0.03 -17.95 10.01
CA THR A 56 -0.79 -18.93 9.21
C THR A 56 -0.55 -20.32 9.77
N GLU A 57 -1.28 -21.31 9.28
CA GLU A 57 -1.08 -22.71 9.65
C GLU A 57 0.32 -23.24 9.28
N GLN A 58 0.91 -22.69 8.22
CA GLN A 58 2.22 -23.11 7.70
C GLN A 58 3.40 -22.28 8.25
N GLY A 59 3.14 -21.26 9.06
CA GLY A 59 4.16 -20.35 9.59
C GLY A 59 3.69 -18.91 9.63
N TRP A 60 4.51 -18.01 9.09
CA TRP A 60 4.23 -16.58 9.08
C TRP A 60 4.27 -16.04 7.64
N VAL A 61 3.42 -15.08 7.37
CA VAL A 61 3.45 -14.29 6.13
C VAL A 61 3.52 -12.81 6.51
N ILE A 62 4.44 -12.09 5.88
CA ILE A 62 4.51 -10.64 6.01
C ILE A 62 4.38 -10.02 4.63
N ARG A 63 3.52 -9.00 4.53
CA ARG A 63 3.29 -8.24 3.30
C ARG A 63 3.44 -6.76 3.56
N GLU A 64 4.04 -6.09 2.58
CA GLU A 64 4.24 -4.65 2.61
C GLU A 64 3.96 -4.05 1.24
N TRP A 65 3.47 -2.81 1.21
CA TRP A 65 3.27 -2.07 -0.03
C TRP A 65 4.36 -1.03 -0.20
N ALA A 66 5.25 -1.28 -1.15
CA ALA A 66 6.39 -0.41 -1.44
C ALA A 66 6.68 -0.42 -2.96
N PRO A 67 5.86 0.30 -3.76
CA PRO A 67 5.92 0.23 -5.23
C PRO A 67 7.27 0.65 -5.81
N ASN A 68 7.95 1.58 -5.15
CA ASN A 68 9.22 2.16 -5.60
C ASN A 68 10.45 1.47 -4.99
N ALA A 69 10.28 0.52 -4.07
CA ALA A 69 11.40 -0.23 -3.50
C ALA A 69 12.04 -1.13 -4.57
N THR A 70 13.36 -1.23 -4.53
CA THR A 70 14.15 -2.14 -5.36
C THR A 70 14.38 -3.47 -4.67
N ASP A 71 14.47 -3.45 -3.34
CA ASP A 71 14.63 -4.63 -2.52
C ASP A 71 14.12 -4.41 -1.09
N ILE A 72 13.69 -5.47 -0.41
CA ILE A 72 13.23 -5.43 0.98
C ILE A 72 13.73 -6.68 1.70
N PHE A 73 14.29 -6.49 2.90
CA PHE A 73 14.72 -7.56 3.79
C PHE A 73 14.06 -7.41 5.16
N LEU A 74 13.68 -8.52 5.74
CA LEU A 74 13.27 -8.57 7.14
C LEU A 74 14.50 -8.77 8.01
N ILE A 75 14.73 -7.86 8.95
CA ILE A 75 15.81 -7.93 9.92
C ILE A 75 15.26 -7.90 11.34
N GLY A 76 15.91 -8.58 12.25
CA GLY A 76 15.45 -8.66 13.64
C GLY A 76 16.35 -9.54 14.50
N ASN A 77 15.85 -9.92 15.68
CA ASN A 77 16.59 -10.79 16.59
C ASN A 77 17.03 -12.11 15.94
N PHE A 78 16.20 -12.65 15.06
CA PHE A 78 16.43 -13.91 14.33
C PHE A 78 17.50 -13.81 13.23
N SER A 79 17.90 -12.61 12.81
CA SER A 79 18.90 -12.34 11.77
C SER A 79 20.11 -11.55 12.29
N GLU A 80 20.24 -11.40 13.62
CA GLU A 80 21.27 -10.53 14.24
C GLU A 80 21.23 -9.09 13.69
N TRP A 81 20.05 -8.61 13.30
CA TRP A 81 19.79 -7.29 12.72
C TRP A 81 20.56 -7.05 11.41
N LYS A 82 20.93 -8.12 10.70
CA LYS A 82 21.62 -8.07 9.40
C LYS A 82 20.70 -8.55 8.29
N GLU A 83 20.92 -8.02 7.10
CA GLU A 83 20.27 -8.51 5.89
C GLU A 83 20.76 -9.91 5.55
N ASN A 84 19.82 -10.78 5.21
CA ASN A 84 20.08 -12.14 4.80
C ASN A 84 19.13 -12.51 3.66
N THR A 85 19.64 -13.16 2.63
CA THR A 85 18.87 -13.61 1.46
C THR A 85 17.69 -14.50 1.83
N LYS A 86 17.79 -15.23 2.95
CA LYS A 86 16.71 -16.04 3.51
C LYS A 86 15.49 -15.21 3.87
N TYR A 87 15.68 -13.96 4.29
CA TYR A 87 14.65 -13.03 4.74
C TYR A 87 14.37 -11.93 3.72
N ARG A 88 14.70 -12.17 2.46
CA ARG A 88 14.41 -11.27 1.35
C ARG A 88 12.98 -11.44 0.89
N PHE A 89 12.28 -10.33 0.67
CA PHE A 89 10.93 -10.32 0.14
C PHE A 89 10.91 -10.60 -1.36
N SER A 90 9.83 -11.22 -1.80
CA SER A 90 9.50 -11.38 -3.23
C SER A 90 8.54 -10.27 -3.66
N LYS A 91 8.85 -9.61 -4.76
CA LYS A 91 7.99 -8.57 -5.35
C LYS A 91 6.81 -9.23 -6.06
N LEU A 92 5.60 -8.86 -5.67
CA LEU A 92 4.35 -9.25 -6.31
C LEU A 92 3.87 -8.14 -7.27
N LYS A 93 2.63 -8.26 -7.76
CA LYS A 93 2.00 -7.23 -8.59
C LYS A 93 1.62 -6.00 -7.75
N ASN A 94 1.42 -4.86 -8.42
CA ASN A 94 0.90 -3.61 -7.83
C ASN A 94 1.73 -3.04 -6.68
N GLY A 95 3.05 -3.29 -6.66
CA GLY A 95 3.95 -2.76 -5.65
C GLY A 95 3.91 -3.48 -4.30
N VAL A 96 3.24 -4.62 -4.23
CA VAL A 96 3.19 -5.46 -3.04
C VAL A 96 4.45 -6.34 -2.96
N TRP A 97 4.96 -6.52 -1.74
CA TRP A 97 6.05 -7.41 -1.42
C TRP A 97 5.60 -8.43 -0.39
N GLU A 98 6.04 -9.67 -0.53
CA GLU A 98 5.67 -10.77 0.36
C GLU A 98 6.90 -11.58 0.78
N LEU A 99 6.93 -11.94 2.05
CA LEU A 99 7.87 -12.92 2.60
C LEU A 99 7.10 -13.98 3.37
N LYS A 100 7.36 -15.24 3.08
CA LYS A 100 6.81 -16.40 3.81
C LYS A 100 7.90 -17.06 4.64
N LEU A 101 7.61 -17.29 5.90
CA LEU A 101 8.51 -17.87 6.86
C LEU A 101 7.90 -19.12 7.48
N LYS A 102 8.71 -20.14 7.69
CA LYS A 102 8.25 -21.38 8.31
C LYS A 102 8.02 -21.19 9.81
N THR A 103 7.22 -22.09 10.37
CA THR A 103 6.99 -22.13 11.82
C THR A 103 8.33 -22.27 12.54
N GLY A 104 8.57 -21.41 13.55
CA GLY A 104 9.78 -21.41 14.35
C GLY A 104 10.91 -20.48 13.86
N GLU A 105 10.82 -19.88 12.66
CA GLU A 105 11.80 -18.91 12.17
C GLU A 105 11.68 -17.56 12.85
N ILE A 106 10.47 -17.18 13.24
CA ILE A 106 10.19 -16.02 14.10
C ILE A 106 9.35 -16.50 15.28
N LYS A 107 9.67 -16.01 16.46
CA LYS A 107 8.95 -16.30 17.71
C LYS A 107 8.02 -15.14 18.06
N HIS A 108 7.04 -15.44 18.90
CA HIS A 108 6.19 -14.40 19.49
C HIS A 108 7.07 -13.44 20.31
N LEU A 109 6.83 -12.13 20.14
CA LEU A 109 7.60 -11.03 20.75
C LEU A 109 9.00 -10.80 20.15
N ASP A 110 9.40 -11.47 19.08
CA ASP A 110 10.60 -11.08 18.35
C ASP A 110 10.44 -9.68 17.78
N LEU A 111 11.45 -8.85 17.98
CA LEU A 111 11.51 -7.52 17.39
C LEU A 111 12.03 -7.63 15.95
N TYR A 112 11.41 -6.86 15.05
CA TYR A 112 11.83 -6.81 13.65
C TYR A 112 11.72 -5.41 13.05
N LYS A 113 12.43 -5.19 11.96
CA LYS A 113 12.35 -4.02 11.08
C LYS A 113 12.40 -4.48 9.63
N LEU A 114 12.00 -3.59 8.73
CA LEU A 114 12.21 -3.75 7.29
C LEU A 114 13.42 -2.91 6.88
N SER A 115 14.41 -3.54 6.25
CA SER A 115 15.47 -2.86 5.53
C SER A 115 15.02 -2.70 4.09
N MET A 116 14.83 -1.46 3.64
CA MET A 116 14.27 -1.13 2.33
C MET A 116 15.32 -0.44 1.48
N HIS A 117 15.50 -0.92 0.26
CA HIS A 117 16.40 -0.33 -0.72
C HIS A 117 15.59 0.42 -1.77
N TRP A 118 16.09 1.59 -2.17
CA TRP A 118 15.47 2.45 -3.17
C TRP A 118 16.49 2.78 -4.25
N CYS A 119 16.05 2.82 -5.50
CA CYS A 119 16.87 3.40 -6.55
C CYS A 119 16.88 4.93 -6.36
N LEU A 120 18.00 5.50 -6.01
CA LEU A 120 18.24 6.95 -6.09
C LEU A 120 18.41 7.33 -7.58
N CYS A 121 17.35 7.25 -8.36
CA CYS A 121 17.30 7.89 -9.67
C CYS A 121 17.17 9.40 -9.44
N VAL A 122 18.29 10.07 -9.23
CA VAL A 122 18.39 11.52 -9.42
C VAL A 122 18.24 11.72 -10.92
N SER A 123 17.03 12.00 -11.39
CA SER A 123 16.83 12.53 -12.73
C SER A 123 17.39 13.95 -12.71
N ILE A 124 18.67 14.10 -13.04
CA ILE A 124 19.23 15.38 -13.44
C ILE A 124 18.50 15.74 -14.73
N ARG A 125 17.52 16.65 -14.65
CA ARG A 125 17.01 17.30 -15.85
C ARG A 125 18.13 18.22 -16.32
N PRO A 126 18.66 18.07 -17.54
CA PRO A 126 19.52 19.10 -18.09
C PRO A 126 18.69 20.38 -18.23
N ILE A 127 19.29 21.50 -17.84
CA ILE A 127 18.78 22.87 -18.01
C ILE A 127 18.74 23.17 -19.51
#